data_cc954fab2288ab5d53140eb11d951825
#
_entry.id   cc954fab2288ab5d53140eb11d951825
#
_cell.length_a   1.000
_cell.length_b   1.000
_cell.length_c   1.000
_cell.angle_alpha   90.00
_cell.angle_beta   90.00
_cell.angle_gamma   90.00
#
_symmetry.space_group_name_H-M   'P 1'
#
loop_
_entity.id
_entity.type
_entity.pdbx_description
1 polymer ?
#
loop_
_entity_poly.entity_id
_entity_poly.type
_entity_poly.pdbx_seq_one_letter_code
_entity_poly.pdbx_strand_id
1 'polypeptide(L)'
;MIKRRFSKLASLTAAAAISLTLFAGCGNSPEVLPDPTSAVTQEAPAQTGDAQSAQTQEAAQETDPADAPSEPPADSQPAEDALDPAADLLQGEVIIPEGYDKYEMRGLTPTELIAEMKTGFNLGNSLDAFDGAGLSAETSWGNPKTTKEMVDAICAAGFNLIRIPVTFAGHMGPAPDYAVEEEWMDRVQEVVDYCLDDGMYVLLDSHHEESWRIPDEEHIDAVNAQNTALWTQIAQRFADYGDHLVFDGLNEPRVKGGVNEWSGGTAENRECLISMNQGFVDAVRATGGKNEQRLLLVTSYASSANIQCIGNITVPDDPYMGISIHAYAPYDFCYESDTGIRKWTGGRNYELDTLFSQLKGNLVNKGIPVILTEYGAVNKQNNDEEVAKWVTYYLTCAKEAGIPCVWWDNGVSTGNGELFGIFNRRKLTWSRPAIVKAIMDVYN
;
A
#
# COMPACT_ATOMS: atom_id res chain seq x y z
N MET A 1 -38.33 -55.13 -3.50
CA MET A 1 -39.55 -55.20 -4.33
C MET A 1 -40.06 -53.80 -4.59
N ILE A 2 -40.43 -53.55 -5.87
CA ILE A 2 -41.17 -52.41 -6.43
C ILE A 2 -40.28 -51.22 -6.82
N LYS A 3 -39.74 -51.17 -8.01
CA LYS A 3 -40.10 -50.78 -9.39
C LYS A 3 -40.35 -49.26 -9.56
N ARG A 4 -39.36 -48.64 -10.23
CA ARG A 4 -39.34 -47.77 -11.44
C ARG A 4 -40.59 -46.94 -11.77
N ARG A 5 -40.34 -45.66 -12.11
CA ARG A 5 -40.81 -45.06 -13.37
C ARG A 5 -39.98 -43.88 -13.83
N PHE A 6 -39.47 -43.97 -15.05
CA PHE A 6 -38.94 -42.93 -15.91
C PHE A 6 -40.10 -42.15 -16.55
N SER A 7 -39.96 -40.85 -16.78
CA SER A 7 -40.66 -40.20 -17.90
C SER A 7 -39.76 -39.15 -18.55
N LYS A 8 -39.49 -39.36 -19.82
CA LYS A 8 -38.95 -38.42 -20.81
C LYS A 8 -40.08 -37.58 -21.38
N LEU A 9 -39.84 -36.31 -21.69
CA LEU A 9 -40.41 -35.55 -22.82
C LEU A 9 -39.54 -34.28 -22.94
N ALA A 10 -38.80 -34.06 -23.95
CA ALA A 10 -39.02 -33.76 -25.37
C ALA A 10 -38.96 -32.24 -25.63
N SER A 11 -38.03 -31.90 -26.44
CA SER A 11 -37.64 -30.63 -27.05
C SER A 11 -38.77 -29.93 -27.81
N LEU A 12 -38.76 -28.59 -27.79
CA LEU A 12 -39.36 -27.78 -28.87
C LEU A 12 -38.44 -26.63 -29.25
N THR A 13 -37.91 -26.70 -30.45
CA THR A 13 -37.26 -25.64 -31.20
C THR A 13 -38.31 -24.70 -31.79
N ALA A 14 -38.13 -23.39 -31.67
CA ALA A 14 -38.84 -22.40 -32.46
C ALA A 14 -37.83 -21.44 -33.07
N ALA A 15 -37.68 -21.54 -34.39
CA ALA A 15 -37.00 -20.58 -35.24
C ALA A 15 -37.99 -19.47 -35.62
N ALA A 16 -37.56 -18.23 -35.47
CA ALA A 16 -38.27 -17.06 -36.05
C ALA A 16 -37.30 -16.30 -36.95
N ALA A 17 -37.61 -16.36 -38.23
CA ALA A 17 -37.00 -15.53 -39.27
C ALA A 17 -37.66 -14.17 -39.26
N ILE A 18 -36.87 -13.08 -39.35
CA ILE A 18 -37.36 -11.73 -39.61
C ILE A 18 -36.62 -11.14 -40.82
N SER A 19 -37.46 -10.69 -41.73
CA SER A 19 -37.20 -10.21 -43.07
C SER A 19 -36.45 -8.88 -43.11
N LEU A 20 -35.57 -8.78 -44.12
CA LEU A 20 -35.00 -7.53 -44.64
C LEU A 20 -36.07 -6.70 -45.34
N THR A 21 -36.15 -5.40 -45.03
CA THR A 21 -36.69 -4.40 -45.92
C THR A 21 -35.65 -3.32 -46.20
N LEU A 22 -35.25 -3.26 -47.45
CA LEU A 22 -34.45 -2.17 -48.07
C LEU A 22 -35.33 -0.96 -48.26
N PHE A 23 -34.82 0.23 -47.81
CA PHE A 23 -35.19 1.52 -48.37
C PHE A 23 -33.95 2.29 -48.83
N ALA A 24 -33.91 2.55 -50.11
CA ALA A 24 -32.93 3.46 -50.73
C ALA A 24 -33.47 4.91 -50.67
N GLY A 25 -32.57 5.86 -50.37
CA GLY A 25 -32.88 7.29 -50.42
C GLY A 25 -31.63 8.16 -50.24
N CYS A 26 -31.12 8.62 -51.34
CA CYS A 26 -30.27 9.78 -51.68
C CYS A 26 -29.65 10.67 -50.59
N GLY A 27 -28.35 10.73 -50.59
CA GLY A 27 -27.54 11.94 -50.84
C GLY A 27 -27.39 12.96 -49.71
N ASN A 28 -26.22 12.93 -49.04
CA ASN A 28 -25.38 14.11 -48.85
C ASN A 28 -24.03 13.67 -48.25
N SER A 29 -22.96 14.22 -48.82
CA SER A 29 -21.58 13.97 -48.36
C SER A 29 -21.37 14.43 -46.92
N PRO A 30 -20.71 13.64 -46.07
CA PRO A 30 -20.28 14.14 -44.75
C PRO A 30 -18.93 14.86 -44.88
N GLU A 31 -18.86 16.01 -44.20
CA GLU A 31 -17.64 16.71 -43.87
C GLU A 31 -16.64 15.78 -43.18
N VAL A 32 -15.40 15.85 -43.66
CA VAL A 32 -14.26 15.18 -43.06
C VAL A 32 -13.91 15.88 -41.75
N LEU A 33 -14.18 15.24 -40.62
CA LEU A 33 -13.60 15.61 -39.33
C LEU A 33 -12.16 15.10 -39.26
N PRO A 34 -11.20 15.91 -38.75
CA PRO A 34 -9.81 15.50 -38.67
C PRO A 34 -9.60 14.39 -37.61
N ASP A 35 -8.80 13.45 -38.00
CA ASP A 35 -8.31 12.32 -37.25
C ASP A 35 -7.57 12.77 -35.97
N PRO A 36 -7.90 12.29 -34.74
CA PRO A 36 -7.16 12.61 -33.53
C PRO A 36 -5.99 11.63 -33.35
N THR A 37 -5.02 11.65 -34.25
CA THR A 37 -3.73 11.01 -34.05
C THR A 37 -2.63 12.03 -33.87
N SER A 38 -2.50 12.52 -32.63
CA SER A 38 -1.27 13.11 -32.13
C SER A 38 -1.24 12.85 -30.61
N ALA A 39 -1.05 11.60 -30.26
CA ALA A 39 -0.59 11.24 -28.93
C ALA A 39 0.88 11.66 -28.83
N VAL A 40 1.13 12.66 -28.04
CA VAL A 40 2.48 13.01 -27.59
C VAL A 40 2.94 11.88 -26.67
N THR A 41 3.84 11.05 -27.18
CA THR A 41 4.62 10.12 -26.37
C THR A 41 5.56 10.92 -25.48
N GLN A 42 5.23 11.08 -24.22
CA GLN A 42 6.21 11.44 -23.20
C GLN A 42 6.95 10.17 -22.81
N GLU A 43 8.20 10.07 -23.26
CA GLU A 43 9.16 9.10 -22.74
C GLU A 43 9.48 9.48 -21.29
N ALA A 44 9.28 8.55 -20.37
CA ALA A 44 9.80 8.62 -19.03
C ALA A 44 11.32 8.44 -19.07
N PRO A 45 12.11 9.22 -18.33
CA PRO A 45 13.56 9.01 -18.28
C PRO A 45 13.90 7.72 -17.56
N ALA A 46 14.67 6.87 -18.21
CA ALA A 46 15.27 5.66 -17.65
C ALA A 46 16.22 6.05 -16.51
N GLN A 47 15.96 5.56 -15.32
CA GLN A 47 16.91 5.58 -14.22
C GLN A 47 17.92 4.43 -14.43
N THR A 48 19.13 4.77 -14.86
CA THR A 48 20.28 3.88 -14.78
C THR A 48 20.99 4.11 -13.45
N GLY A 49 20.79 3.19 -12.53
CA GLY A 49 21.57 3.10 -11.30
C GLY A 49 22.78 2.19 -11.53
N ASP A 50 23.91 2.73 -11.90
CA ASP A 50 25.19 2.02 -11.84
C ASP A 50 25.91 2.40 -10.54
N ALA A 51 25.96 1.46 -9.60
CA ALA A 51 26.88 1.48 -8.49
C ALA A 51 28.27 1.04 -8.96
N GLN A 52 29.19 1.95 -9.12
CA GLN A 52 30.61 1.63 -9.24
C GLN A 52 31.37 2.09 -8.01
N SER A 53 31.87 1.09 -7.29
CA SER A 53 32.93 1.21 -6.29
C SER A 53 34.19 1.82 -6.90
N ALA A 54 34.72 2.88 -6.30
CA ALA A 54 36.06 3.37 -6.57
C ALA A 54 36.93 3.25 -5.34
N GLN A 55 37.95 2.45 -5.47
CA GLN A 55 39.05 2.23 -4.54
C GLN A 55 39.92 3.48 -4.37
N THR A 56 40.38 3.62 -3.15
CA THR A 56 41.49 4.43 -2.64
C THR A 56 42.75 4.44 -3.50
N GLN A 57 43.37 5.61 -3.62
CA GLN A 57 44.83 5.74 -3.64
C GLN A 57 45.29 6.97 -2.89
N GLU A 58 46.17 6.72 -1.92
CA GLU A 58 46.98 7.68 -1.18
C GLU A 58 47.98 8.43 -2.09
N ALA A 59 48.20 9.67 -1.81
CA ALA A 59 49.53 10.30 -2.01
C ALA A 59 49.69 11.42 -0.97
N ALA A 60 50.65 11.21 -0.13
CA ALA A 60 51.19 12.19 0.84
C ALA A 60 52.02 13.25 0.16
N GLN A 61 51.99 14.48 0.65
CA GLN A 61 53.19 15.34 0.78
C GLN A 61 53.03 16.45 1.80
N GLU A 62 54.08 16.57 2.56
CA GLU A 62 54.42 17.46 3.67
C GLU A 62 54.45 18.96 3.33
N THR A 63 54.30 19.80 4.28
CA THR A 63 55.10 20.64 5.19
C THR A 63 54.47 22.04 5.26
N ASP A 64 54.32 22.66 6.28
CA ASP A 64 54.77 23.13 7.59
C ASP A 64 54.48 24.66 7.78
N PRO A 65 54.66 25.30 8.93
CA PRO A 65 53.55 25.84 9.74
C PRO A 65 53.63 27.37 9.89
N ALA A 66 52.61 27.85 10.54
CA ALA A 66 52.53 29.07 11.35
C ALA A 66 51.35 30.01 10.97
N ASP A 67 50.33 30.06 11.78
CA ASP A 67 50.08 31.21 12.63
C ASP A 67 48.97 30.88 13.67
N ALA A 68 49.17 31.43 14.87
CA ALA A 68 48.39 31.10 16.05
C ALA A 68 47.01 31.80 16.07
N PRO A 69 46.13 31.43 17.01
CA PRO A 69 44.68 31.50 16.86
C PRO A 69 44.11 32.87 17.23
N SER A 70 43.19 33.37 16.45
CA SER A 70 42.26 34.41 16.85
C SER A 70 41.03 33.76 17.47
N GLU A 71 40.69 34.14 18.69
CA GLU A 71 39.52 33.76 19.46
C GLU A 71 38.23 33.96 18.64
N PRO A 72 37.27 33.00 18.71
CA PRO A 72 35.95 33.21 18.15
C PRO A 72 35.16 34.20 19.04
N PRO A 73 34.30 35.06 18.46
CA PRO A 73 33.43 35.92 19.24
C PRO A 73 32.42 35.07 20.04
N ALA A 74 32.28 35.47 21.28
CA ALA A 74 31.38 34.87 22.26
C ALA A 74 29.91 34.95 21.81
N ASP A 75 29.22 33.88 22.11
CA ASP A 75 27.81 33.82 22.47
C ASP A 75 26.79 34.36 21.46
N SER A 76 26.39 33.45 20.55
CA SER A 76 24.97 33.36 20.18
C SER A 76 24.41 32.12 20.87
N GLN A 77 23.70 32.31 21.98
CA GLN A 77 22.81 31.29 22.54
C GLN A 77 21.94 30.75 21.41
N PRO A 78 21.74 29.42 21.32
CA PRO A 78 20.71 28.87 20.45
C PRO A 78 19.40 29.52 20.90
N ALA A 79 18.65 30.07 19.95
CA ALA A 79 17.26 30.42 20.19
C ALA A 79 16.60 29.20 20.86
N GLU A 80 16.02 29.41 22.04
CA GLU A 80 15.11 28.42 22.64
C GLU A 80 14.15 27.99 21.53
N ASP A 81 14.19 26.71 21.18
CA ASP A 81 13.22 26.08 20.29
C ASP A 81 11.84 26.46 20.84
N ALA A 82 11.18 27.38 20.17
CA ALA A 82 9.78 27.65 20.43
C ALA A 82 9.06 26.32 20.15
N LEU A 83 8.65 25.65 21.23
CA LEU A 83 7.88 24.42 21.17
C LEU A 83 6.76 24.62 20.15
N ASP A 84 6.76 23.83 19.06
CA ASP A 84 5.68 23.86 18.08
C ASP A 84 4.40 23.43 18.81
N PRO A 85 3.38 24.31 18.92
CA PRO A 85 2.14 23.96 19.62
C PRO A 85 1.45 22.72 19.05
N ALA A 86 1.75 22.34 17.80
CA ALA A 86 1.26 21.12 17.17
C ALA A 86 1.97 19.86 17.69
N ALA A 87 3.24 19.98 18.13
CA ALA A 87 3.99 18.86 18.69
C ALA A 87 3.45 18.39 20.04
N ASP A 88 2.99 19.32 20.88
CA ASP A 88 2.40 18.99 22.19
C ASP A 88 1.04 18.28 22.08
N LEU A 89 0.28 18.54 21.00
CA LEU A 89 -1.02 17.88 20.76
C LEU A 89 -0.90 16.41 20.31
N LEU A 90 0.30 15.97 19.93
CA LEU A 90 0.58 14.62 19.45
C LEU A 90 1.24 13.74 20.52
N GLN A 91 1.40 14.23 21.74
CA GLN A 91 1.87 13.48 22.91
C GLN A 91 0.68 12.95 23.71
N GLY A 92 -0.08 12.04 23.09
CA GLY A 92 -1.19 11.35 23.76
C GLY A 92 -0.70 10.16 24.59
N GLU A 93 -1.66 9.50 25.22
CA GLU A 93 -1.46 8.19 25.83
C GLU A 93 -2.06 7.10 24.92
N VAL A 94 -1.48 5.91 24.92
CA VAL A 94 -2.09 4.74 24.29
C VAL A 94 -3.40 4.42 24.98
N ILE A 95 -4.50 4.42 24.23
CA ILE A 95 -5.82 4.11 24.77
C ILE A 95 -6.30 2.80 24.13
N ILE A 96 -6.16 1.72 24.90
CA ILE A 96 -6.66 0.41 24.48
C ILE A 96 -8.20 0.40 24.65
N PRO A 97 -8.97 0.00 23.62
CA PRO A 97 -10.43 -0.07 23.73
C PRO A 97 -10.88 -0.98 24.88
N GLU A 98 -11.91 -0.58 25.61
CA GLU A 98 -12.48 -1.37 26.70
C GLU A 98 -12.97 -2.73 26.18
N GLY A 99 -12.56 -3.81 26.83
CA GLY A 99 -12.93 -5.19 26.44
C GLY A 99 -12.15 -5.73 25.24
N TYR A 100 -11.15 -5.00 24.74
CA TYR A 100 -10.31 -5.49 23.65
C TYR A 100 -9.54 -6.74 24.02
N ASP A 101 -9.58 -7.75 23.12
CA ASP A 101 -8.75 -8.95 23.15
C ASP A 101 -8.18 -9.21 21.77
N LYS A 102 -6.84 -9.16 21.65
CA LYS A 102 -6.14 -9.37 20.37
C LYS A 102 -6.40 -10.74 19.74
N TYR A 103 -6.96 -11.67 20.51
CA TYR A 103 -7.31 -13.01 20.04
C TYR A 103 -8.80 -13.17 19.71
N GLU A 104 -9.64 -12.16 19.91
CA GLU A 104 -11.08 -12.26 19.64
C GLU A 104 -11.39 -12.18 18.13
N MET A 105 -12.24 -13.10 17.66
CA MET A 105 -12.88 -13.03 16.35
C MET A 105 -14.36 -12.67 16.56
N ARG A 106 -14.70 -11.39 16.39
CA ARG A 106 -16.02 -10.83 16.74
C ARG A 106 -17.13 -11.18 15.75
N GLY A 107 -16.77 -11.78 14.60
CA GLY A 107 -17.74 -12.16 13.56
C GLY A 107 -18.35 -10.99 12.81
N LEU A 108 -17.65 -9.87 12.74
CA LEU A 108 -18.05 -8.69 11.97
C LEU A 108 -17.96 -8.99 10.47
N THR A 109 -18.85 -8.39 9.69
CA THR A 109 -18.69 -8.36 8.24
C THR A 109 -17.48 -7.49 7.86
N PRO A 110 -16.87 -7.69 6.67
CA PRO A 110 -15.77 -6.84 6.20
C PRO A 110 -16.09 -5.34 6.24
N THR A 111 -17.31 -4.97 5.88
CA THR A 111 -17.74 -3.56 5.91
C THR A 111 -17.82 -3.01 7.33
N GLU A 112 -18.34 -3.79 8.29
CA GLU A 112 -18.39 -3.39 9.70
C GLU A 112 -17.00 -3.25 10.29
N LEU A 113 -16.10 -4.23 10.02
CA LEU A 113 -14.73 -4.21 10.52
C LEU A 113 -13.94 -3.01 9.95
N ILE A 114 -14.03 -2.77 8.64
CA ILE A 114 -13.34 -1.64 8.00
C ILE A 114 -13.90 -0.29 8.44
N ALA A 115 -15.18 -0.21 8.80
CA ALA A 115 -15.78 1.03 9.31
C ALA A 115 -15.23 1.47 10.69
N GLU A 116 -14.61 0.56 11.44
CA GLU A 116 -13.92 0.88 12.70
C GLU A 116 -12.51 1.44 12.47
N MET A 117 -11.90 1.17 11.30
CA MET A 117 -10.61 1.70 10.88
C MET A 117 -10.77 3.15 10.44
N LYS A 118 -9.94 4.06 10.97
CA LYS A 118 -10.05 5.49 10.68
C LYS A 118 -8.93 5.95 9.74
N THR A 119 -7.73 6.01 10.30
CA THR A 119 -6.53 6.44 9.59
C THR A 119 -5.35 5.60 10.05
N GLY A 120 -4.45 5.32 9.13
CA GLY A 120 -3.35 4.41 9.37
C GLY A 120 -1.99 4.97 9.02
N PHE A 121 -0.97 4.22 9.45
CA PHE A 121 0.44 4.51 9.27
C PHE A 121 1.15 3.27 8.72
N ASN A 122 1.94 3.40 7.64
CA ASN A 122 2.83 2.34 7.17
C ASN A 122 4.18 2.40 7.90
N LEU A 123 4.64 1.28 8.43
CA LEU A 123 6.02 1.10 8.91
C LEU A 123 6.97 0.81 7.74
N GLY A 124 6.97 1.66 6.71
CA GLY A 124 7.74 1.45 5.50
C GLY A 124 9.26 1.56 5.71
N ASN A 125 10.04 0.96 4.84
CA ASN A 125 11.49 0.87 4.91
C ASN A 125 12.00 0.26 6.25
N SER A 126 11.28 -0.72 6.77
CA SER A 126 11.65 -1.50 7.95
C SER A 126 11.69 -2.99 7.60
N LEU A 127 10.64 -3.77 7.89
CA LEU A 127 10.61 -5.19 7.54
C LEU A 127 10.45 -5.45 6.03
N ASP A 128 10.15 -4.43 5.25
CA ASP A 128 10.17 -4.45 3.77
C ASP A 128 11.57 -4.22 3.17
N ALA A 129 12.54 -3.72 3.94
CA ALA A 129 13.91 -3.58 3.50
C ALA A 129 14.61 -4.94 3.30
N PHE A 130 15.37 -5.11 2.21
CA PHE A 130 15.91 -6.43 1.81
C PHE A 130 17.40 -6.45 1.43
N ASP A 131 18.16 -5.35 1.63
CA ASP A 131 19.59 -5.31 1.28
C ASP A 131 20.49 -5.97 2.34
N GLY A 132 19.93 -6.44 3.45
CA GLY A 132 20.60 -7.14 4.53
C GLY A 132 20.37 -8.65 4.50
N ALA A 133 21.13 -9.39 5.33
CA ALA A 133 20.91 -10.81 5.56
C ALA A 133 20.27 -11.06 6.93
N GLY A 134 19.32 -11.99 7.02
CA GLY A 134 18.61 -12.30 8.24
C GLY A 134 18.03 -11.04 8.89
N LEU A 135 18.02 -10.93 10.21
CA LEU A 135 17.45 -9.79 10.93
C LEU A 135 18.09 -8.43 10.62
N SER A 136 19.28 -8.39 9.97
CA SER A 136 19.89 -7.11 9.57
C SER A 136 19.19 -6.44 8.38
N ALA A 137 18.35 -7.17 7.67
CA ALA A 137 17.53 -6.63 6.59
C ALA A 137 16.67 -5.46 7.07
N GLU A 138 16.02 -5.57 8.22
CA GLU A 138 15.13 -4.54 8.79
C GLU A 138 15.76 -3.15 8.87
N THR A 139 17.08 -3.06 9.01
CA THR A 139 17.79 -1.78 9.16
C THR A 139 18.63 -1.39 7.95
N SER A 140 18.59 -2.18 6.89
CA SER A 140 19.47 -2.03 5.73
C SER A 140 19.23 -0.74 4.94
N TRP A 141 18.02 -0.19 5.00
CA TRP A 141 17.66 1.08 4.36
C TRP A 141 17.73 2.29 5.30
N GLY A 142 18.40 2.14 6.45
CA GLY A 142 18.79 3.24 7.32
C GLY A 142 17.80 3.55 8.44
N ASN A 143 16.64 2.93 8.52
CA ASN A 143 15.78 3.03 9.69
C ASN A 143 16.37 2.24 10.87
N PRO A 144 16.08 2.62 12.11
CA PRO A 144 16.41 1.79 13.26
C PRO A 144 15.48 0.58 13.34
N LYS A 145 15.89 -0.45 14.10
CA LYS A 145 15.00 -1.56 14.46
C LYS A 145 13.71 -1.01 15.07
N THR A 146 12.56 -1.51 14.61
CA THR A 146 11.25 -1.13 15.15
C THR A 146 11.12 -1.54 16.61
N THR A 147 10.67 -0.64 17.47
CA THR A 147 10.48 -0.89 18.91
C THR A 147 9.02 -0.65 19.31
N LYS A 148 8.65 -1.17 20.50
CA LYS A 148 7.31 -0.95 21.07
C LYS A 148 7.02 0.54 21.26
N GLU A 149 8.02 1.32 21.71
CA GLU A 149 7.88 2.76 21.95
C GLU A 149 7.59 3.55 20.66
N MET A 150 8.07 3.08 19.49
CA MET A 150 7.70 3.69 18.20
C MET A 150 6.22 3.46 17.91
N VAL A 151 5.72 2.26 18.15
CA VAL A 151 4.31 1.91 17.96
C VAL A 151 3.44 2.67 18.94
N ASP A 152 3.83 2.75 20.22
CA ASP A 152 3.13 3.52 21.25
C ASP A 152 2.97 5.00 20.81
N ALA A 153 4.05 5.60 20.28
CA ALA A 153 4.01 7.00 19.83
C ALA A 153 3.08 7.21 18.61
N ILE A 154 3.01 6.23 17.71
CA ILE A 154 2.11 6.27 16.55
C ILE A 154 0.65 6.12 17.02
N CYS A 155 0.37 5.16 17.88
CA CYS A 155 -0.96 4.94 18.46
C CYS A 155 -1.41 6.14 19.28
N ALA A 156 -0.55 6.67 20.15
CA ALA A 156 -0.82 7.83 21.01
C ALA A 156 -1.14 9.11 20.24
N ALA A 157 -0.63 9.25 18.99
CA ALA A 157 -1.00 10.36 18.11
C ALA A 157 -2.41 10.24 17.52
N GLY A 158 -3.07 9.07 17.63
CA GLY A 158 -4.44 8.84 17.19
C GLY A 158 -4.60 7.92 15.97
N PHE A 159 -3.50 7.36 15.43
CA PHE A 159 -3.58 6.31 14.41
C PHE A 159 -4.14 5.03 15.05
N ASN A 160 -5.21 4.47 14.49
CA ASN A 160 -5.79 3.22 14.97
C ASN A 160 -5.58 2.03 14.01
N LEU A 161 -4.86 2.27 12.93
CA LEU A 161 -4.55 1.29 11.90
C LEU A 161 -3.05 1.38 11.57
N ILE A 162 -2.38 0.26 11.47
CA ILE A 162 -0.98 0.20 11.07
C ILE A 162 -0.80 -0.85 9.99
N ARG A 163 -0.07 -0.53 8.94
CA ARG A 163 0.36 -1.51 7.94
C ARG A 163 1.82 -1.85 8.19
N ILE A 164 2.12 -3.12 8.18
CA ILE A 164 3.46 -3.67 8.36
C ILE A 164 3.88 -4.31 7.04
N PRO A 165 4.58 -3.55 6.18
CA PRO A 165 5.18 -4.09 4.97
C PRO A 165 6.29 -5.07 5.33
N VAL A 166 6.27 -6.29 4.75
CA VAL A 166 7.27 -7.33 5.00
C VAL A 166 7.74 -7.94 3.70
N THR A 167 9.05 -7.98 3.47
CA THR A 167 9.65 -8.70 2.35
C THR A 167 10.14 -10.06 2.83
N PHE A 168 9.69 -11.12 2.17
CA PHE A 168 10.07 -12.50 2.46
C PHE A 168 11.06 -13.08 1.44
N ALA A 169 11.27 -12.43 0.29
CA ALA A 169 12.09 -12.95 -0.80
C ALA A 169 13.49 -13.39 -0.38
N GLY A 170 14.15 -12.65 0.51
CA GLY A 170 15.48 -12.97 1.04
C GLY A 170 15.47 -13.94 2.23
N HIS A 171 14.29 -14.33 2.72
CA HIS A 171 14.08 -15.10 3.94
C HIS A 171 13.34 -16.42 3.70
N MET A 172 13.26 -16.86 2.44
CA MET A 172 12.62 -18.11 2.05
C MET A 172 13.64 -19.10 1.52
N GLY A 173 13.51 -20.35 1.95
CA GLY A 173 14.25 -21.48 1.39
C GLY A 173 13.80 -21.85 -0.02
N PRO A 174 14.45 -22.83 -0.65
CA PRO A 174 14.14 -23.25 -2.01
C PRO A 174 12.84 -24.08 -2.09
N ALA A 175 12.35 -24.24 -3.30
CA ALA A 175 11.27 -25.19 -3.62
C ALA A 175 11.60 -26.61 -3.13
N PRO A 176 10.60 -27.44 -2.82
CA PRO A 176 9.16 -27.15 -2.91
C PRO A 176 8.57 -26.47 -1.67
N ASP A 177 9.30 -26.48 -0.54
CA ASP A 177 8.76 -26.10 0.76
C ASP A 177 8.72 -24.58 0.94
N TYR A 178 9.63 -23.84 0.30
CA TYR A 178 9.77 -22.39 0.45
C TYR A 178 9.71 -21.95 1.92
N ALA A 179 10.40 -22.71 2.81
CA ALA A 179 10.34 -22.49 4.24
C ALA A 179 10.85 -21.10 4.61
N VAL A 180 10.03 -20.32 5.31
CA VAL A 180 10.41 -19.01 5.84
C VAL A 180 11.36 -19.20 7.02
N GLU A 181 12.42 -18.39 7.09
CA GLU A 181 13.35 -18.37 8.23
C GLU A 181 12.57 -18.10 9.54
N GLU A 182 12.72 -18.99 10.53
CA GLU A 182 11.98 -18.89 11.80
C GLU A 182 12.28 -17.58 12.55
N GLU A 183 13.56 -17.15 12.57
CA GLU A 183 13.96 -15.90 13.22
C GLU A 183 13.30 -14.66 12.56
N TRP A 184 13.11 -14.69 11.22
CA TRP A 184 12.41 -13.63 10.50
C TRP A 184 10.93 -13.62 10.84
N MET A 185 10.28 -14.78 10.84
CA MET A 185 8.88 -14.92 11.22
C MET A 185 8.64 -14.51 12.68
N ASP A 186 9.55 -14.86 13.60
CA ASP A 186 9.52 -14.41 14.99
C ASP A 186 9.59 -12.89 15.09
N ARG A 187 10.45 -12.26 14.27
CA ARG A 187 10.57 -10.80 14.25
C ARG A 187 9.32 -10.13 13.70
N VAL A 188 8.74 -10.66 12.65
CA VAL A 188 7.46 -10.19 12.09
C VAL A 188 6.38 -10.26 13.17
N GLN A 189 6.26 -11.38 13.85
CA GLN A 189 5.28 -11.55 14.94
C GLN A 189 5.52 -10.57 16.09
N GLU A 190 6.77 -10.34 16.49
CA GLU A 190 7.12 -9.38 17.55
C GLU A 190 6.58 -7.98 17.22
N VAL A 191 6.72 -7.51 15.96
CA VAL A 191 6.22 -6.19 15.54
C VAL A 191 4.69 -6.17 15.44
N VAL A 192 4.07 -7.24 14.94
CA VAL A 192 2.61 -7.40 14.93
C VAL A 192 2.06 -7.33 16.36
N ASP A 193 2.71 -8.03 17.31
CA ASP A 193 2.30 -8.02 18.71
C ASP A 193 2.40 -6.63 19.33
N TYR A 194 3.42 -5.84 19.03
CA TYR A 194 3.52 -4.46 19.50
C TYR A 194 2.27 -3.63 19.12
N CYS A 195 1.79 -3.79 17.90
CA CYS A 195 0.65 -3.02 17.39
C CYS A 195 -0.68 -3.52 17.98
N LEU A 196 -0.85 -4.84 18.05
CA LEU A 196 -2.06 -5.44 18.61
C LEU A 196 -2.15 -5.22 20.11
N ASP A 197 -1.04 -5.18 20.85
CA ASP A 197 -1.03 -4.91 22.30
C ASP A 197 -1.53 -3.48 22.61
N ASP A 198 -1.45 -2.55 21.64
CA ASP A 198 -2.03 -1.21 21.71
C ASP A 198 -3.49 -1.13 21.21
N GLY A 199 -4.08 -2.26 20.82
CA GLY A 199 -5.46 -2.32 20.32
C GLY A 199 -5.63 -1.81 18.89
N MET A 200 -4.54 -1.62 18.15
CA MET A 200 -4.58 -1.18 16.75
C MET A 200 -5.08 -2.29 15.82
N TYR A 201 -5.65 -1.89 14.69
CA TYR A 201 -5.80 -2.77 13.53
C TYR A 201 -4.45 -2.91 12.83
N VAL A 202 -4.12 -4.12 12.37
CA VAL A 202 -2.86 -4.42 11.69
C VAL A 202 -3.14 -4.99 10.31
N LEU A 203 -2.57 -4.37 9.28
CA LEU A 203 -2.49 -4.95 7.93
C LEU A 203 -1.08 -5.52 7.76
N LEU A 204 -0.99 -6.85 7.72
CA LEU A 204 0.27 -7.55 7.43
C LEU A 204 0.32 -7.88 5.95
N ASP A 205 1.33 -7.37 5.23
CA ASP A 205 1.46 -7.63 3.81
C ASP A 205 2.74 -8.41 3.44
N SER A 206 2.78 -8.89 2.19
CA SER A 206 3.96 -9.43 1.54
C SER A 206 4.40 -8.46 0.45
N HIS A 207 5.52 -7.73 0.70
CA HIS A 207 5.83 -6.46 0.06
C HIS A 207 6.71 -6.58 -1.21
N HIS A 208 8.04 -6.52 -1.07
CA HIS A 208 8.98 -6.51 -2.20
C HIS A 208 9.34 -7.93 -2.66
N GLU A 209 8.46 -8.52 -3.45
CA GLU A 209 8.59 -9.88 -3.95
C GLU A 209 8.82 -9.92 -5.48
N GLU A 210 9.21 -8.80 -6.09
CA GLU A 210 9.33 -8.65 -7.54
C GLU A 210 10.41 -9.55 -8.16
N SER A 211 11.31 -10.11 -7.35
CA SER A 211 12.33 -11.05 -7.82
C SER A 211 11.74 -12.40 -8.27
N TRP A 212 10.54 -12.76 -7.78
CA TRP A 212 9.89 -14.01 -8.11
C TRP A 212 8.39 -13.87 -8.41
N ARG A 213 7.72 -12.84 -7.87
CA ARG A 213 6.27 -12.63 -8.01
C ARG A 213 5.95 -11.85 -9.30
N ILE A 214 6.07 -12.52 -10.44
CA ILE A 214 5.89 -11.93 -11.76
C ILE A 214 4.55 -12.41 -12.34
N PRO A 215 3.57 -11.51 -12.54
CA PRO A 215 2.23 -11.87 -13.04
C PRO A 215 2.22 -12.02 -14.57
N ASP A 216 2.85 -13.07 -15.09
CA ASP A 216 2.81 -13.46 -16.50
C ASP A 216 2.64 -14.98 -16.67
N GLU A 217 2.28 -15.43 -17.88
CA GLU A 217 2.01 -16.85 -18.17
C GLU A 217 3.27 -17.75 -18.01
N GLU A 218 4.46 -17.20 -18.18
CA GLU A 218 5.69 -17.96 -18.05
C GLU A 218 5.99 -18.36 -16.61
N HIS A 219 5.64 -17.47 -15.63
CA HIS A 219 6.02 -17.64 -14.23
C HIS A 219 4.86 -18.08 -13.33
N ILE A 220 3.60 -17.94 -13.76
CA ILE A 220 2.43 -18.00 -12.89
C ILE A 220 2.31 -19.29 -12.07
N ASP A 221 2.66 -20.46 -12.62
CA ASP A 221 2.59 -21.73 -11.89
C ASP A 221 3.59 -21.76 -10.72
N ALA A 222 4.83 -21.28 -10.93
CA ALA A 222 5.86 -21.20 -9.91
C ALA A 222 5.50 -20.11 -8.87
N VAL A 223 5.00 -18.97 -9.32
CA VAL A 223 4.52 -17.88 -8.47
C VAL A 223 3.41 -18.35 -7.55
N ASN A 224 2.40 -19.02 -8.08
CA ASN A 224 1.29 -19.54 -7.28
C ASN A 224 1.76 -20.59 -6.27
N ALA A 225 2.68 -21.47 -6.63
CA ALA A 225 3.24 -22.47 -5.70
C ALA A 225 3.96 -21.80 -4.53
N GLN A 226 4.83 -20.82 -4.82
CA GLN A 226 5.58 -20.09 -3.81
C GLN A 226 4.69 -19.20 -2.96
N ASN A 227 3.73 -18.50 -3.56
CA ASN A 227 2.77 -17.64 -2.87
C ASN A 227 1.85 -18.46 -1.93
N THR A 228 1.39 -19.63 -2.38
CA THR A 228 0.63 -20.57 -1.53
C THR A 228 1.45 -21.04 -0.32
N ALA A 229 2.71 -21.42 -0.55
CA ALA A 229 3.59 -21.87 0.54
C ALA A 229 3.84 -20.75 1.56
N LEU A 230 4.10 -19.51 1.09
CA LEU A 230 4.32 -18.34 1.93
C LEU A 230 3.08 -18.04 2.79
N TRP A 231 1.92 -17.87 2.16
CA TRP A 231 0.70 -17.49 2.89
C TRP A 231 0.16 -18.59 3.79
N THR A 232 0.42 -19.85 3.48
CA THR A 232 0.13 -20.97 4.39
C THR A 232 0.94 -20.84 5.69
N GLN A 233 2.24 -20.55 5.60
CA GLN A 233 3.12 -20.40 6.78
C GLN A 233 2.73 -19.15 7.60
N ILE A 234 2.46 -18.01 6.96
CA ILE A 234 1.99 -16.81 7.64
C ILE A 234 0.65 -17.09 8.33
N ALA A 235 -0.31 -17.68 7.65
CA ALA A 235 -1.63 -17.98 8.19
C ALA A 235 -1.57 -18.96 9.37
N GLN A 236 -0.69 -19.95 9.32
CA GLN A 236 -0.45 -20.88 10.43
C GLN A 236 0.17 -20.19 11.64
N ARG A 237 1.16 -19.30 11.41
CA ARG A 237 1.82 -18.55 12.49
C ARG A 237 0.83 -17.68 13.26
N PHE A 238 -0.10 -17.06 12.57
CA PHE A 238 -1.07 -16.14 13.14
C PHE A 238 -2.49 -16.74 13.32
N ALA A 239 -2.61 -18.08 13.35
CA ALA A 239 -3.91 -18.77 13.38
C ALA A 239 -4.79 -18.39 14.58
N ASP A 240 -4.18 -18.10 15.73
CA ASP A 240 -4.88 -17.80 16.98
C ASP A 240 -5.26 -16.31 17.14
N TYR A 241 -4.77 -15.42 16.26
CA TYR A 241 -5.02 -13.99 16.34
C TYR A 241 -6.44 -13.64 15.89
N GLY A 242 -7.02 -12.59 16.50
CA GLY A 242 -8.37 -12.12 16.22
C GLY A 242 -8.51 -11.28 14.95
N ASP A 243 -9.64 -10.60 14.84
CA ASP A 243 -10.03 -9.82 13.65
C ASP A 243 -9.32 -8.46 13.51
N HIS A 244 -8.58 -8.01 14.55
CA HIS A 244 -7.71 -6.85 14.41
C HIS A 244 -6.49 -7.12 13.52
N LEU A 245 -6.14 -8.40 13.24
CA LEU A 245 -5.11 -8.75 12.27
C LEU A 245 -5.75 -9.11 10.92
N VAL A 246 -5.43 -8.33 9.90
CA VAL A 246 -5.87 -8.46 8.51
C VAL A 246 -4.68 -8.85 7.64
N PHE A 247 -4.87 -9.71 6.66
CA PHE A 247 -3.83 -10.02 5.70
C PHE A 247 -4.04 -9.26 4.38
N ASP A 248 -3.02 -8.54 3.93
CA ASP A 248 -2.93 -7.83 2.67
C ASP A 248 -2.04 -8.65 1.72
N GLY A 249 -2.66 -9.37 0.79
CA GLY A 249 -2.03 -10.51 0.12
C GLY A 249 -0.80 -10.17 -0.73
N LEU A 250 -0.86 -9.07 -1.45
CA LEU A 250 0.11 -8.72 -2.49
C LEU A 250 0.26 -7.21 -2.53
N ASN A 251 1.47 -6.68 -2.32
CA ASN A 251 1.71 -5.23 -2.33
C ASN A 251 1.40 -4.60 -3.70
N GLU A 252 2.30 -4.69 -4.67
CA GLU A 252 2.18 -4.07 -6.00
C GLU A 252 2.56 -5.08 -7.10
N PRO A 253 1.78 -6.15 -7.30
CA PRO A 253 2.10 -7.18 -8.27
C PRO A 253 2.09 -6.61 -9.69
N ARG A 254 3.25 -6.63 -10.35
CA ARG A 254 3.47 -6.08 -11.69
C ARG A 254 4.64 -6.75 -12.40
N VAL A 255 4.69 -6.62 -13.72
CA VAL A 255 5.87 -7.00 -14.50
C VAL A 255 6.83 -5.81 -14.52
N LYS A 256 7.87 -5.88 -13.68
CA LYS A 256 8.88 -4.82 -13.53
C LYS A 256 9.63 -4.58 -14.83
N GLY A 257 9.73 -3.32 -15.27
CA GLY A 257 10.34 -2.93 -16.55
C GLY A 257 9.50 -3.30 -17.78
N GLY A 258 8.29 -3.85 -17.58
CA GLY A 258 7.39 -4.22 -18.67
C GLY A 258 6.66 -3.03 -19.29
N VAL A 259 6.12 -3.25 -20.48
CA VAL A 259 5.22 -2.28 -21.12
C VAL A 259 3.95 -2.14 -20.26
N ASN A 260 3.55 -0.92 -19.95
CA ASN A 260 2.42 -0.63 -19.08
C ASN A 260 2.59 -1.03 -17.61
N GLU A 261 3.82 -1.11 -17.11
CA GLU A 261 4.12 -1.46 -15.71
C GLU A 261 3.22 -0.71 -14.72
N TRP A 262 3.08 0.61 -14.88
CA TRP A 262 2.28 1.46 -13.98
C TRP A 262 0.93 1.90 -14.55
N SER A 263 0.61 1.47 -15.77
CA SER A 263 -0.64 1.86 -16.46
C SER A 263 -1.64 0.72 -16.63
N GLY A 264 -1.49 -0.35 -15.83
CA GLY A 264 -2.48 -1.42 -15.72
C GLY A 264 -2.08 -2.74 -16.40
N GLY A 265 -0.84 -2.92 -16.82
CA GLY A 265 -0.34 -4.16 -17.41
C GLY A 265 -1.08 -4.58 -18.68
N THR A 266 -0.85 -5.80 -19.13
CA THR A 266 -1.62 -6.44 -20.21
C THR A 266 -2.87 -7.14 -19.66
N ALA A 267 -3.75 -7.60 -20.53
CA ALA A 267 -4.89 -8.45 -20.12
C ALA A 267 -4.41 -9.74 -19.47
N GLU A 268 -3.39 -10.38 -20.05
CA GLU A 268 -2.73 -11.57 -19.52
C GLU A 268 -2.20 -11.34 -18.10
N ASN A 269 -1.46 -10.23 -17.88
CA ASN A 269 -0.93 -9.91 -16.54
C ASN A 269 -2.05 -9.79 -15.50
N ARG A 270 -3.19 -9.22 -15.87
CA ARG A 270 -4.35 -9.12 -14.97
C ARG A 270 -5.02 -10.47 -14.72
N GLU A 271 -5.08 -11.36 -15.72
CA GLU A 271 -5.57 -12.74 -15.54
C GLU A 271 -4.65 -13.55 -14.60
N CYS A 272 -3.32 -13.41 -14.77
CA CYS A 272 -2.36 -14.00 -13.83
C CYS A 272 -2.55 -13.45 -12.41
N LEU A 273 -2.75 -12.16 -12.25
CA LEU A 273 -3.02 -11.57 -10.94
C LEU A 273 -4.31 -12.10 -10.29
N ILE A 274 -5.37 -12.32 -11.07
CA ILE A 274 -6.60 -12.95 -10.54
C ILE A 274 -6.28 -14.32 -9.95
N SER A 275 -5.46 -15.13 -10.64
CA SER A 275 -5.00 -16.43 -10.14
C SER A 275 -4.15 -16.30 -8.85
N MET A 276 -3.28 -15.31 -8.78
CA MET A 276 -2.45 -15.04 -7.58
C MET A 276 -3.31 -14.62 -6.38
N ASN A 277 -4.28 -13.73 -6.58
CA ASN A 277 -5.24 -13.32 -5.56
C ASN A 277 -6.07 -14.51 -5.05
N GLN A 278 -6.55 -15.37 -5.94
CA GLN A 278 -7.28 -16.59 -5.57
C GLN A 278 -6.40 -17.56 -4.78
N GLY A 279 -5.16 -17.79 -5.25
CA GLY A 279 -4.20 -18.67 -4.58
C GLY A 279 -3.85 -18.22 -3.16
N PHE A 280 -3.74 -16.90 -2.94
CA PHE A 280 -3.58 -16.31 -1.61
C PHE A 280 -4.77 -16.64 -0.69
N VAL A 281 -5.99 -16.40 -1.16
CA VAL A 281 -7.21 -16.66 -0.39
C VAL A 281 -7.34 -18.13 -0.06
N ASP A 282 -7.17 -19.02 -1.04
CA ASP A 282 -7.24 -20.45 -0.87
C ASP A 282 -6.21 -20.96 0.15
N ALA A 283 -4.98 -20.45 0.09
CA ALA A 283 -3.90 -20.82 1.02
C ALA A 283 -4.26 -20.45 2.47
N VAL A 284 -4.75 -19.24 2.71
CA VAL A 284 -5.15 -18.79 4.04
C VAL A 284 -6.35 -19.59 4.55
N ARG A 285 -7.40 -19.73 3.75
CA ARG A 285 -8.64 -20.47 4.14
C ARG A 285 -8.38 -21.94 4.42
N ALA A 286 -7.47 -22.58 3.69
CA ALA A 286 -7.10 -23.98 3.91
C ALA A 286 -6.48 -24.25 5.29
N THR A 287 -5.97 -23.25 5.99
CA THR A 287 -5.45 -23.39 7.35
C THR A 287 -6.54 -23.51 8.43
N GLY A 288 -7.79 -23.13 8.11
CA GLY A 288 -8.95 -23.27 8.99
C GLY A 288 -8.95 -22.34 10.21
N GLY A 289 -9.78 -22.66 11.19
CA GLY A 289 -9.89 -21.91 12.44
C GLY A 289 -10.32 -20.46 12.24
N LYS A 290 -9.67 -19.50 12.91
CA LYS A 290 -10.00 -18.07 12.77
C LYS A 290 -9.68 -17.52 11.37
N ASN A 291 -8.80 -18.18 10.63
CA ASN A 291 -8.50 -17.80 9.26
C ASN A 291 -9.67 -18.04 8.28
N GLU A 292 -10.69 -18.80 8.65
CA GLU A 292 -11.94 -18.92 7.87
C GLU A 292 -12.73 -17.60 7.85
N GLN A 293 -12.56 -16.74 8.84
CA GLN A 293 -13.29 -15.48 8.99
C GLN A 293 -12.38 -14.24 8.96
N ARG A 294 -11.06 -14.43 8.83
CA ARG A 294 -10.11 -13.32 8.76
C ARG A 294 -10.35 -12.48 7.52
N LEU A 295 -10.40 -11.16 7.68
CA LEU A 295 -10.45 -10.25 6.54
C LEU A 295 -9.17 -10.39 5.70
N LEU A 296 -9.35 -10.64 4.41
CA LEU A 296 -8.27 -10.73 3.42
C LEU A 296 -8.43 -9.61 2.39
N LEU A 297 -7.34 -8.93 2.08
CA LEU A 297 -7.31 -7.90 1.06
C LEU A 297 -6.62 -8.44 -0.19
N VAL A 298 -7.33 -8.37 -1.30
CA VAL A 298 -6.76 -8.61 -2.64
C VAL A 298 -6.61 -7.28 -3.36
N THR A 299 -5.80 -7.26 -4.41
CA THR A 299 -5.47 -5.99 -5.06
C THR A 299 -5.62 -6.01 -6.57
N SER A 300 -5.60 -4.83 -7.17
CA SER A 300 -5.50 -4.61 -8.61
C SER A 300 -4.05 -4.70 -9.10
N TYR A 301 -3.83 -4.70 -10.41
CA TYR A 301 -2.49 -4.64 -10.98
C TYR A 301 -1.73 -3.39 -10.49
N ALA A 302 -0.54 -3.60 -9.94
CA ALA A 302 0.28 -2.58 -9.27
C ALA A 302 -0.47 -1.83 -8.14
N SER A 303 -1.46 -2.45 -7.51
CA SER A 303 -2.37 -1.85 -6.51
C SER A 303 -3.00 -0.54 -6.96
N SER A 304 -3.04 -0.30 -8.27
CA SER A 304 -3.39 0.97 -8.88
C SER A 304 -4.87 1.32 -8.76
N ALA A 305 -5.16 2.56 -8.40
CA ALA A 305 -6.50 3.15 -8.43
C ALA A 305 -7.00 3.51 -9.83
N ASN A 306 -6.22 3.23 -10.88
CA ASN A 306 -6.64 3.49 -12.26
C ASN A 306 -7.94 2.76 -12.57
N ILE A 307 -8.87 3.43 -13.25
CA ILE A 307 -10.19 2.89 -13.58
C ILE A 307 -10.12 1.57 -14.36
N GLN A 308 -9.10 1.38 -15.20
CA GLN A 308 -8.89 0.11 -15.90
C GLN A 308 -8.48 -1.00 -14.95
N CYS A 309 -7.71 -0.69 -13.90
CA CYS A 309 -7.30 -1.67 -12.90
C CYS A 309 -8.47 -2.04 -11.99
N ILE A 310 -9.12 -1.05 -11.36
CA ILE A 310 -10.24 -1.30 -10.44
C ILE A 310 -11.45 -1.91 -11.12
N GLY A 311 -11.70 -1.60 -12.40
CA GLY A 311 -12.79 -2.16 -13.19
C GLY A 311 -12.58 -3.63 -13.60
N ASN A 312 -11.36 -4.14 -13.50
CA ASN A 312 -10.98 -5.53 -13.81
C ASN A 312 -10.62 -6.36 -12.57
N ILE A 313 -10.79 -5.82 -11.36
CA ILE A 313 -10.61 -6.62 -10.15
C ILE A 313 -11.68 -7.72 -10.12
N THR A 314 -11.23 -8.96 -10.01
CA THR A 314 -12.09 -10.09 -9.69
C THR A 314 -11.88 -10.42 -8.22
N VAL A 315 -12.89 -10.20 -7.42
CA VAL A 315 -12.88 -10.56 -5.99
C VAL A 315 -13.20 -12.05 -5.89
N PRO A 316 -12.38 -12.84 -5.19
CA PRO A 316 -12.70 -14.22 -4.88
C PRO A 316 -14.09 -14.37 -4.23
N ASP A 317 -14.79 -15.46 -4.51
CA ASP A 317 -16.11 -15.77 -3.91
C ASP A 317 -15.93 -16.22 -2.45
N ASP A 318 -15.70 -15.27 -1.58
CA ASP A 318 -15.46 -15.46 -0.15
C ASP A 318 -16.10 -14.28 0.63
N PRO A 319 -16.79 -14.54 1.77
CA PRO A 319 -17.54 -13.51 2.48
C PRO A 319 -16.67 -12.50 3.25
N TYR A 320 -15.38 -12.80 3.46
CA TYR A 320 -14.49 -11.98 4.28
C TYR A 320 -13.38 -11.33 3.46
N MET A 321 -13.80 -10.61 2.40
CA MET A 321 -12.89 -9.96 1.44
C MET A 321 -12.99 -8.46 1.48
N GLY A 322 -11.86 -7.79 1.22
CA GLY A 322 -11.74 -6.38 0.91
C GLY A 322 -10.70 -6.14 -0.18
N ILE A 323 -10.54 -4.88 -0.58
CA ILE A 323 -9.60 -4.48 -1.63
C ILE A 323 -8.56 -3.53 -1.06
N SER A 324 -7.29 -3.83 -1.34
CA SER A 324 -6.12 -2.99 -1.10
C SER A 324 -5.81 -2.17 -2.35
N ILE A 325 -5.68 -0.85 -2.22
CA ILE A 325 -5.38 0.09 -3.32
C ILE A 325 -4.34 1.12 -2.86
N HIS A 326 -3.44 1.50 -3.76
CA HIS A 326 -2.52 2.61 -3.58
C HIS A 326 -2.96 3.82 -4.42
N ALA A 327 -2.93 5.01 -3.83
CA ALA A 327 -3.37 6.21 -4.53
C ALA A 327 -2.58 7.47 -4.14
N TYR A 328 -1.44 7.68 -4.78
CA TYR A 328 -0.64 8.90 -4.68
C TYR A 328 -1.20 9.94 -5.68
N ALA A 329 -2.31 10.57 -5.32
CA ALA A 329 -3.07 11.44 -6.23
C ALA A 329 -3.21 12.89 -5.71
N PRO A 330 -2.98 13.92 -6.55
CA PRO A 330 -2.40 13.86 -7.90
C PRO A 330 -0.91 13.51 -7.86
N TYR A 331 -0.43 12.69 -8.79
CA TYR A 331 0.94 12.15 -8.77
C TYR A 331 2.03 13.22 -8.72
N ASP A 332 1.92 14.28 -9.52
CA ASP A 332 2.85 15.41 -9.55
C ASP A 332 2.88 16.24 -8.26
N PHE A 333 1.80 16.24 -7.47
CA PHE A 333 1.80 16.82 -6.13
C PHE A 333 2.36 15.83 -5.09
N CYS A 334 1.97 14.56 -5.16
CA CYS A 334 2.29 13.58 -4.12
C CYS A 334 3.72 13.02 -4.24
N TYR A 335 4.17 12.73 -5.47
CA TYR A 335 5.37 11.92 -5.68
C TYR A 335 6.52 12.66 -6.37
N GLU A 336 6.27 13.44 -7.43
CA GLU A 336 7.34 14.13 -8.15
C GLU A 336 8.02 15.20 -7.29
N SER A 337 9.30 14.98 -6.92
CA SER A 337 10.04 15.88 -6.03
C SER A 337 10.60 17.11 -6.75
N ASP A 338 11.12 16.95 -7.97
CA ASP A 338 11.91 17.99 -8.65
C ASP A 338 11.06 18.90 -9.54
N THR A 339 10.11 18.33 -10.28
CA THR A 339 9.27 19.01 -11.25
C THR A 339 7.82 19.19 -10.78
N GLY A 340 7.46 18.51 -9.70
CA GLY A 340 6.10 18.44 -9.21
C GLY A 340 5.58 19.74 -8.61
N ILE A 341 4.28 19.78 -8.45
CA ILE A 341 3.55 20.90 -7.84
C ILE A 341 3.78 20.92 -6.34
N ARG A 342 4.10 22.08 -5.77
CA ARG A 342 4.39 22.26 -4.34
C ARG A 342 3.25 22.90 -3.56
N LYS A 343 2.29 23.52 -4.24
CA LYS A 343 1.18 24.26 -3.62
C LYS A 343 -0.14 23.60 -3.89
N TRP A 344 -0.95 23.48 -2.87
CA TRP A 344 -2.32 23.00 -2.97
C TRP A 344 -3.31 24.18 -2.91
N THR A 345 -3.84 24.57 -4.06
CA THR A 345 -4.73 25.73 -4.18
C THR A 345 -6.21 25.36 -4.23
N GLY A 346 -6.56 24.08 -4.14
CA GLY A 346 -7.91 23.56 -4.31
C GLY A 346 -8.38 23.46 -5.77
N GLY A 347 -7.65 24.02 -6.74
CA GLY A 347 -8.00 23.96 -8.16
C GLY A 347 -7.99 22.56 -8.76
N ARG A 348 -7.40 21.58 -8.05
CA ARG A 348 -7.32 20.17 -8.45
C ARG A 348 -8.11 19.23 -7.53
N ASN A 349 -8.96 19.77 -6.67
CA ASN A 349 -9.85 18.96 -5.85
C ASN A 349 -10.66 17.95 -6.68
N TYR A 350 -11.03 18.33 -7.92
CA TYR A 350 -11.78 17.46 -8.84
C TYR A 350 -11.09 16.12 -9.13
N GLU A 351 -9.77 16.04 -9.03
CA GLU A 351 -9.03 14.78 -9.24
C GLU A 351 -9.25 13.82 -8.07
N LEU A 352 -9.29 14.36 -6.86
CA LEU A 352 -9.63 13.60 -5.65
C LEU A 352 -11.12 13.21 -5.64
N ASP A 353 -12.01 14.14 -6.01
CA ASP A 353 -13.44 13.84 -6.14
C ASP A 353 -13.67 12.70 -7.15
N THR A 354 -12.95 12.72 -8.27
CA THR A 354 -13.01 11.68 -9.29
C THR A 354 -12.50 10.34 -8.75
N LEU A 355 -11.34 10.33 -8.10
CA LEU A 355 -10.75 9.13 -7.49
C LEU A 355 -11.74 8.45 -6.54
N PHE A 356 -12.21 9.19 -5.53
CA PHE A 356 -13.10 8.62 -4.51
C PHE A 356 -14.49 8.26 -5.05
N SER A 357 -15.01 9.02 -6.02
CA SER A 357 -16.25 8.66 -6.73
C SER A 357 -16.11 7.36 -7.51
N GLN A 358 -14.96 7.14 -8.18
CA GLN A 358 -14.68 5.90 -8.91
C GLN A 358 -14.53 4.71 -7.99
N LEU A 359 -13.76 4.81 -6.89
CA LEU A 359 -13.62 3.76 -5.90
C LEU A 359 -14.98 3.42 -5.26
N LYS A 360 -15.73 4.44 -4.83
CA LYS A 360 -17.06 4.27 -4.26
C LYS A 360 -18.03 3.62 -5.24
N GLY A 361 -18.08 4.11 -6.48
CA GLY A 361 -19.02 3.62 -7.49
C GLY A 361 -18.70 2.21 -7.99
N ASN A 362 -17.42 1.87 -8.13
CA ASN A 362 -17.04 0.56 -8.67
C ASN A 362 -16.93 -0.54 -7.62
N LEU A 363 -16.67 -0.20 -6.35
CA LEU A 363 -16.40 -1.17 -5.29
C LEU A 363 -17.35 -0.98 -4.10
N VAL A 364 -17.24 0.10 -3.33
CA VAL A 364 -17.95 0.26 -2.06
C VAL A 364 -19.47 0.15 -2.22
N ASN A 365 -20.06 0.80 -3.22
CA ASN A 365 -21.51 0.73 -3.49
C ASN A 365 -21.98 -0.65 -3.95
N LYS A 366 -21.06 -1.54 -4.30
CA LYS A 366 -21.35 -2.95 -4.61
C LYS A 366 -21.16 -3.88 -3.41
N GLY A 367 -20.90 -3.33 -2.23
CA GLY A 367 -20.65 -4.09 -1.01
C GLY A 367 -19.23 -4.64 -0.91
N ILE A 368 -18.29 -4.16 -1.72
CA ILE A 368 -16.88 -4.53 -1.67
C ILE A 368 -16.12 -3.42 -0.95
N PRO A 369 -15.73 -3.62 0.32
CA PRO A 369 -15.02 -2.60 1.08
C PRO A 369 -13.58 -2.42 0.58
N VAL A 370 -13.07 -1.20 0.70
CA VAL A 370 -11.77 -0.77 0.21
C VAL A 370 -10.97 -0.14 1.33
N ILE A 371 -9.69 -0.42 1.38
CA ILE A 371 -8.69 0.33 2.15
C ILE A 371 -7.69 0.93 1.16
N LEU A 372 -7.42 2.23 1.27
CA LEU A 372 -6.26 2.83 0.61
C LEU A 372 -5.02 2.56 1.47
N THR A 373 -4.37 1.45 1.17
CA THR A 373 -3.24 0.93 1.96
C THR A 373 -1.97 1.73 1.80
N GLU A 374 -1.90 2.57 0.75
CA GLU A 374 -0.86 3.59 0.63
C GLU A 374 -1.38 4.88 0.00
N TYR A 375 -1.08 5.98 0.67
CA TYR A 375 -1.17 7.35 0.18
C TYR A 375 -0.13 8.21 0.90
N GLY A 376 0.21 9.36 0.35
CA GLY A 376 1.17 10.26 0.98
C GLY A 376 1.62 11.37 0.04
N ALA A 377 2.44 12.29 0.56
CA ALA A 377 3.08 13.31 -0.25
C ALA A 377 4.51 13.58 0.23
N VAL A 378 5.47 13.56 -0.70
CA VAL A 378 6.87 13.83 -0.42
C VAL A 378 7.09 15.28 0.04
N ASN A 379 8.10 15.49 0.87
CA ASN A 379 8.53 16.82 1.27
C ASN A 379 9.18 17.55 0.08
N LYS A 380 8.58 18.67 -0.33
CA LYS A 380 9.07 19.52 -1.41
C LYS A 380 9.48 20.89 -0.88
N GLN A 381 10.70 20.97 -0.31
CA GLN A 381 11.24 22.21 0.25
C GLN A 381 10.36 22.77 1.40
N ASN A 382 10.02 21.89 2.35
CA ASN A 382 9.23 22.22 3.55
C ASN A 382 7.84 22.78 3.22
N ASN A 383 7.10 22.11 2.33
CA ASN A 383 5.74 22.49 1.93
C ASN A 383 4.65 21.89 2.85
N ASP A 384 4.92 21.73 4.14
CA ASP A 384 4.06 21.03 5.10
C ASP A 384 2.66 21.63 5.20
N GLU A 385 2.53 22.97 5.16
CA GLU A 385 1.22 23.64 5.16
C GLU A 385 0.38 23.27 3.92
N GLU A 386 1.03 23.12 2.77
CA GLU A 386 0.34 22.77 1.54
C GLU A 386 -0.06 21.28 1.52
N VAL A 387 0.81 20.41 2.08
CA VAL A 387 0.47 19.00 2.28
C VAL A 387 -0.64 18.85 3.32
N ALA A 388 -0.66 19.65 4.39
CA ALA A 388 -1.73 19.67 5.37
C ALA A 388 -3.10 20.04 4.74
N LYS A 389 -3.14 21.04 3.83
CA LYS A 389 -4.37 21.39 3.09
C LYS A 389 -4.82 20.24 2.18
N TRP A 390 -3.88 19.62 1.47
CA TRP A 390 -4.17 18.50 0.57
C TRP A 390 -4.67 17.29 1.35
N VAL A 391 -4.00 16.88 2.42
CA VAL A 391 -4.36 15.70 3.21
C VAL A 391 -5.73 15.86 3.86
N THR A 392 -6.06 17.09 4.35
CA THR A 392 -7.39 17.39 4.88
C THR A 392 -8.46 17.13 3.83
N TYR A 393 -8.28 17.62 2.60
CA TYR A 393 -9.26 17.39 1.53
C TYR A 393 -9.32 15.92 1.12
N TYR A 394 -8.16 15.28 0.93
CA TYR A 394 -8.05 13.87 0.57
C TYR A 394 -8.81 12.97 1.55
N LEU A 395 -8.53 13.12 2.84
CA LEU A 395 -9.14 12.31 3.89
C LEU A 395 -10.62 12.66 4.14
N THR A 396 -11.04 13.89 3.86
CA THR A 396 -12.46 14.25 3.88
C THR A 396 -13.23 13.45 2.82
N CYS A 397 -12.73 13.43 1.57
CA CYS A 397 -13.32 12.63 0.50
C CYS A 397 -13.28 11.12 0.81
N ALA A 398 -12.19 10.62 1.38
CA ALA A 398 -12.04 9.23 1.79
C ALA A 398 -13.05 8.83 2.88
N LYS A 399 -13.18 9.65 3.93
CA LYS A 399 -14.15 9.46 5.02
C LYS A 399 -15.59 9.45 4.52
N GLU A 400 -15.95 10.35 3.60
CA GLU A 400 -17.28 10.39 2.97
C GLU A 400 -17.53 9.18 2.06
N ALA A 401 -16.48 8.59 1.53
CA ALA A 401 -16.55 7.35 0.75
C ALA A 401 -16.58 6.09 1.62
N GLY A 402 -16.29 6.18 2.93
CA GLY A 402 -16.15 5.04 3.84
C GLY A 402 -14.87 4.24 3.58
N ILE A 403 -13.79 4.91 3.19
CA ILE A 403 -12.50 4.29 2.81
C ILE A 403 -11.43 4.76 3.79
N PRO A 404 -10.95 3.92 4.73
CA PRO A 404 -9.78 4.25 5.54
C PRO A 404 -8.51 4.33 4.69
N CYS A 405 -7.58 5.19 5.08
CA CYS A 405 -6.35 5.45 4.37
C CYS A 405 -5.12 5.30 5.27
N VAL A 406 -4.04 4.73 4.73
CA VAL A 406 -2.81 4.43 5.47
C VAL A 406 -1.66 5.25 4.88
N TRP A 407 -1.14 6.23 5.65
CA TRP A 407 -0.04 7.09 5.22
C TRP A 407 1.23 6.28 4.99
N TRP A 408 1.87 6.45 3.83
CA TRP A 408 3.18 5.88 3.57
C TRP A 408 4.27 6.68 4.30
N ASP A 409 4.86 6.10 5.34
CA ASP A 409 6.02 6.66 6.04
C ASP A 409 7.22 5.72 5.86
N ASN A 410 8.22 6.16 5.11
CA ASN A 410 9.47 5.42 4.92
C ASN A 410 10.58 5.85 5.90
N GLY A 411 10.27 6.68 6.90
CA GLY A 411 11.22 7.17 7.89
C GLY A 411 12.16 8.25 7.37
N VAL A 412 12.07 8.65 6.09
CA VAL A 412 12.95 9.64 5.46
C VAL A 412 12.21 10.95 5.27
N SER A 413 12.56 11.97 6.07
CA SER A 413 11.93 13.31 6.02
C SER A 413 12.82 14.38 5.39
N THR A 414 14.14 14.13 5.29
CA THR A 414 15.13 15.09 4.77
C THR A 414 16.22 14.35 3.98
N GLY A 415 16.92 15.07 3.11
CA GLY A 415 17.99 14.50 2.28
C GLY A 415 17.57 14.33 0.83
N ASN A 416 18.04 13.26 0.20
CA ASN A 416 17.71 12.89 -1.18
C ASN A 416 16.78 11.67 -1.19
N GLY A 417 16.01 11.51 -2.28
CA GLY A 417 15.11 10.38 -2.49
C GLY A 417 13.66 10.69 -2.13
N GLU A 418 12.93 9.67 -1.78
CA GLU A 418 11.51 9.74 -1.46
C GLU A 418 11.29 10.20 -0.01
N LEU A 419 10.94 11.47 0.18
CA LEU A 419 10.84 12.11 1.49
C LEU A 419 9.41 12.05 2.05
N PHE A 420 8.89 10.84 2.27
CA PHE A 420 7.54 10.62 2.81
C PHE A 420 7.46 10.64 4.34
N GLY A 421 8.61 10.54 5.03
CA GLY A 421 8.67 10.43 6.48
C GLY A 421 8.03 11.62 7.20
N ILE A 422 7.07 11.33 8.08
CA ILE A 422 6.45 12.29 8.99
C ILE A 422 6.83 12.03 10.45
N PHE A 423 7.41 10.85 10.75
CA PHE A 423 7.81 10.41 12.07
C PHE A 423 9.32 10.14 12.15
N ASN A 424 9.99 10.75 13.12
CA ASN A 424 11.39 10.49 13.41
C ASN A 424 11.52 9.30 14.37
N ARG A 425 11.78 8.13 13.82
CA ARG A 425 11.82 6.85 14.55
C ARG A 425 12.93 6.76 15.60
N ARG A 426 14.01 7.57 15.47
CA ARG A 426 15.11 7.59 16.45
C ARG A 426 14.83 8.49 17.65
N LYS A 427 14.08 9.57 17.43
CA LYS A 427 13.77 10.56 18.46
C LYS A 427 12.36 10.38 19.04
N LEU A 428 11.54 9.52 18.46
CA LEU A 428 10.13 9.33 18.79
C LEU A 428 9.34 10.66 18.73
N THR A 429 9.60 11.47 17.70
CA THR A 429 8.97 12.77 17.51
C THR A 429 8.43 12.91 16.08
N TRP A 430 7.42 13.73 15.92
CA TRP A 430 6.86 14.02 14.61
C TRP A 430 7.73 15.05 13.88
N SER A 431 8.31 14.65 12.75
CA SER A 431 9.16 15.53 11.93
C SER A 431 8.35 16.54 11.10
N ARG A 432 7.06 16.23 10.86
CA ARG A 432 6.13 17.08 10.09
C ARG A 432 4.78 17.18 10.83
N PRO A 433 4.73 17.78 12.05
CA PRO A 433 3.58 17.72 12.95
C PRO A 433 2.31 18.37 12.38
N ALA A 434 2.44 19.38 11.51
CA ALA A 434 1.29 20.01 10.86
C ALA A 434 0.48 19.03 9.99
N ILE A 435 1.15 18.07 9.35
CA ILE A 435 0.49 17.05 8.53
C ILE A 435 -0.24 16.06 9.44
N VAL A 436 0.42 15.58 10.49
CA VAL A 436 -0.18 14.64 11.44
C VAL A 436 -1.41 15.26 12.11
N LYS A 437 -1.29 16.52 12.52
CA LYS A 437 -2.43 17.25 13.07
C LYS A 437 -3.58 17.35 12.07
N ALA A 438 -3.30 17.67 10.81
CA ALA A 438 -4.31 17.76 9.76
C ALA A 438 -5.00 16.41 9.50
N ILE A 439 -4.26 15.29 9.58
CA ILE A 439 -4.81 13.93 9.50
C ILE A 439 -5.78 13.70 10.66
N MET A 440 -5.35 13.96 11.89
CA MET A 440 -6.16 13.70 13.08
C MET A 440 -7.40 14.60 13.15
N ASP A 441 -7.30 15.87 12.74
CA ASP A 441 -8.42 16.82 12.73
C ASP A 441 -9.60 16.34 11.84
N VAL A 442 -9.36 15.51 10.83
CA VAL A 442 -10.44 14.94 10.00
C VAL A 442 -11.27 13.89 10.76
N TYR A 443 -10.66 13.20 11.73
CA TYR A 443 -11.30 12.06 12.42
C TYR A 443 -11.76 12.37 13.86
N ASN A 444 -11.45 13.56 14.35
CA ASN A 444 -11.87 14.09 15.68
C ASN A 444 -13.22 14.84 15.62
#